data_f733ade05c78344ce1817eb8a0e74c1d
#
_entry.id   f733ade05c78344ce1817eb8a0e74c1d
#
_cell.length_a   1.000
_cell.length_b   1.000
_cell.length_c   1.000
_cell.angle_alpha   90.00
_cell.angle_beta   90.00
_cell.angle_gamma   90.00
#
_symmetry.space_group_name_H-M   'P 1'
#
loop_
_entity.id
_entity.type
_entity.pdbx_description
1 polymer ?
#
loop_
_entity_poly.entity_id
_entity_poly.type
_entity_poly.pdbx_seq_one_letter_code
_entity_poly.pdbx_strand_id
1 'polypeptide(L)'
;WRPDSYYQQSAWRATWGGEGGGVLVNQAPHQLDLWQWICGIPVKVFSKNINGCHRNIGVENDVTMLVEFANGATGTFTTCTHDAIGTDRLEIDLDGGKIVVDNSKTAHVYHYIDKEGNPCTEDYLNEHMSMMEVAMLTSGNGAGSKLYTEETFENNDGWGFQHTTVMQNFAAHILTGSPLLAPGEDGINGVNLANSSQLSAWTGREVSNPCDPEEYAAELN
;
A
#
# COMPACT_ATOMS: atom_id res chain seq x y z
N TRP A 1 10.88 11.39 4.30
CA TRP A 1 12.34 11.55 4.36
C TRP A 1 12.85 11.59 5.79
N ARG A 2 13.96 10.85 6.07
CA ARG A 2 14.60 10.81 7.39
C ARG A 2 16.10 10.99 7.23
N PRO A 3 16.68 12.07 7.77
CA PRO A 3 18.14 12.29 7.77
C PRO A 3 18.84 11.43 8.85
N ASP A 4 20.16 11.31 8.81
CA ASP A 4 20.91 10.56 9.83
C ASP A 4 20.65 11.08 11.25
N SER A 5 20.47 12.40 11.42
CA SER A 5 20.13 12.99 12.71
C SER A 5 18.82 12.48 13.32
N TYR A 6 17.86 12.02 12.51
CA TYR A 6 16.65 11.37 13.00
C TYR A 6 16.95 10.05 13.69
N TYR A 7 17.81 9.24 13.07
CA TYR A 7 18.20 7.93 13.63
C TYR A 7 19.09 8.06 14.87
N GLN A 8 19.85 9.14 14.98
CA GLN A 8 20.74 9.42 16.11
C GLN A 8 20.02 9.90 17.37
N GLN A 9 18.72 10.18 17.30
CA GLN A 9 17.94 10.67 18.47
C GLN A 9 17.78 9.66 19.59
N SER A 10 17.89 8.37 19.28
CA SER A 10 17.69 7.28 20.25
C SER A 10 18.51 6.06 19.87
N ALA A 11 19.10 5.40 20.87
CA ALA A 11 19.92 4.21 20.64
C ALA A 11 19.14 2.97 20.12
N TRP A 12 17.82 2.94 20.27
CA TRP A 12 16.98 1.84 19.82
C TRP A 12 16.56 1.97 18.34
N ARG A 13 16.57 3.20 17.80
CA ARG A 13 16.14 3.45 16.42
C ARG A 13 17.05 2.76 15.43
N ALA A 14 16.43 2.29 14.34
CA ALA A 14 17.12 1.64 13.21
C ALA A 14 18.04 0.49 13.66
N THR A 15 17.60 -0.28 14.66
CA THR A 15 18.30 -1.47 15.13
C THR A 15 17.35 -2.65 15.21
N TRP A 16 17.82 -3.84 14.86
CA TRP A 16 17.04 -5.08 14.96
C TRP A 16 16.60 -5.37 16.40
N GLY A 17 17.51 -5.24 17.36
CA GLY A 17 17.21 -5.51 18.77
C GLY A 17 16.33 -4.48 19.47
N GLY A 18 16.25 -3.26 18.96
CA GLY A 18 15.48 -2.17 19.58
C GLY A 18 14.16 -1.89 18.88
N GLU A 19 14.16 -1.86 17.56
CA GLU A 19 12.99 -1.48 16.74
C GLU A 19 12.37 -2.68 16.00
N GLY A 20 13.14 -3.75 15.79
CA GLY A 20 12.69 -4.95 15.09
C GLY A 20 12.73 -4.84 13.57
N GLY A 21 13.36 -3.79 13.03
CA GLY A 21 13.47 -3.50 11.60
C GLY A 21 13.61 -2.00 11.35
N GLY A 22 13.31 -1.58 10.14
CA GLY A 22 13.45 -0.19 9.71
C GLY A 22 12.16 0.43 9.18
N VAL A 23 12.16 0.79 7.89
CA VAL A 23 11.04 1.53 7.29
C VAL A 23 9.71 0.78 7.35
N LEU A 24 9.72 -0.55 7.24
CA LEU A 24 8.50 -1.37 7.24
C LEU A 24 7.80 -1.39 8.60
N VAL A 25 8.54 -1.25 9.70
CA VAL A 25 7.99 -1.33 11.06
C VAL A 25 7.82 0.03 11.73
N ASN A 26 8.39 1.10 11.16
CA ASN A 26 8.33 2.44 11.76
C ASN A 26 7.60 3.47 10.88
N GLN A 27 8.07 3.73 9.65
CA GLN A 27 7.51 4.80 8.81
C GLN A 27 6.37 4.34 7.91
N ALA A 28 6.39 3.09 7.45
CA ALA A 28 5.45 2.55 6.49
C ALA A 28 4.32 1.64 7.06
N PRO A 29 4.19 1.37 8.37
CA PRO A 29 3.09 0.53 8.86
C PRO A 29 1.71 1.04 8.47
N HIS A 30 1.53 2.37 8.43
CA HIS A 30 0.25 2.98 8.07
C HIS A 30 -0.14 2.67 6.62
N GLN A 31 0.80 2.74 5.68
CA GLN A 31 0.56 2.43 4.28
C GLN A 31 0.37 0.93 4.06
N LEU A 32 1.13 0.09 4.78
CA LEU A 32 0.95 -1.37 4.74
C LEU A 32 -0.42 -1.79 5.27
N ASP A 33 -0.85 -1.21 6.37
CA ASP A 33 -2.16 -1.48 6.98
C ASP A 33 -3.28 -1.04 6.04
N LEU A 34 -3.24 0.20 5.55
CA LEU A 34 -4.23 0.74 4.62
C LEU A 34 -4.32 -0.07 3.33
N TRP A 35 -3.17 -0.47 2.75
CA TRP A 35 -3.13 -1.30 1.56
C TRP A 35 -3.81 -2.63 1.78
N GLN A 36 -3.51 -3.33 2.89
CA GLN A 36 -4.14 -4.61 3.23
C GLN A 36 -5.63 -4.46 3.57
N TRP A 37 -6.01 -3.35 4.22
CA TRP A 37 -7.40 -3.06 4.55
C TRP A 37 -8.26 -2.85 3.29
N ILE A 38 -7.72 -2.20 2.27
CA ILE A 38 -8.41 -1.91 1.00
C ILE A 38 -8.35 -3.10 0.05
N CYS A 39 -7.17 -3.69 -0.17
CA CYS A 39 -6.94 -4.69 -1.22
C CYS A 39 -6.99 -6.14 -0.70
N GLY A 40 -7.08 -6.33 0.62
CA GLY A 40 -6.97 -7.65 1.25
C GLY A 40 -5.54 -8.03 1.60
N ILE A 41 -5.41 -9.18 2.29
CA ILE A 41 -4.12 -9.66 2.78
C ILE A 41 -3.44 -10.48 1.67
N PRO A 42 -2.21 -10.11 1.25
CA PRO A 42 -1.44 -10.92 0.31
C PRO A 42 -1.13 -12.31 0.87
N VAL A 43 -1.02 -13.30 0.00
CA VAL A 43 -0.69 -14.70 0.38
C VAL A 43 0.76 -15.06 0.08
N LYS A 44 1.42 -14.32 -0.83
CA LYS A 44 2.84 -14.51 -1.17
C LYS A 44 3.55 -13.16 -1.32
N VAL A 45 4.83 -13.18 -1.04
CA VAL A 45 5.71 -12.00 -1.08
C VAL A 45 7.04 -12.35 -1.71
N PHE A 46 7.49 -11.50 -2.64
CA PHE A 46 8.87 -11.43 -3.10
C PHE A 46 9.38 -10.01 -2.90
N SER A 47 10.51 -9.85 -2.20
CA SER A 47 10.97 -8.52 -1.80
C SER A 47 12.46 -8.32 -2.01
N LYS A 48 12.83 -7.06 -2.26
CA LYS A 48 14.19 -6.55 -2.20
C LYS A 48 14.24 -5.43 -1.19
N ASN A 49 14.95 -5.67 -0.08
CA ASN A 49 15.15 -4.71 0.99
C ASN A 49 16.62 -4.32 1.04
N ILE A 50 16.89 -3.03 1.14
CA ILE A 50 18.26 -2.49 1.20
C ILE A 50 18.45 -1.85 2.56
N ASN A 51 19.40 -2.35 3.33
CA ASN A 51 19.77 -1.79 4.63
C ASN A 51 20.71 -0.60 4.44
N GLY A 52 20.43 0.49 5.12
CA GLY A 52 21.31 1.67 5.14
C GLY A 52 21.48 2.37 3.79
N CYS A 53 20.49 2.29 2.88
CA CYS A 53 20.55 3.02 1.61
C CYS A 53 20.68 4.53 1.88
N HIS A 54 21.83 5.11 1.52
CA HIS A 54 22.18 6.51 1.80
C HIS A 54 22.05 6.93 3.28
N ARG A 55 22.12 5.97 4.21
CA ARG A 55 22.03 6.18 5.68
C ARG A 55 23.00 5.26 6.41
N ASN A 56 23.51 5.72 7.54
CA ASN A 56 24.37 4.89 8.39
C ASN A 56 23.53 4.16 9.44
N ILE A 57 22.77 3.15 8.97
CA ILE A 57 21.88 2.32 9.80
C ILE A 57 21.96 0.85 9.39
N GLY A 58 21.61 -0.07 10.32
CA GLY A 58 21.73 -1.51 10.12
C GLY A 58 20.44 -2.20 9.64
N VAL A 59 19.35 -1.46 9.46
CA VAL A 59 18.04 -1.98 9.08
C VAL A 59 17.62 -1.47 7.69
N GLU A 60 16.57 -2.06 7.13
CA GLU A 60 16.05 -1.66 5.83
C GLU A 60 15.44 -0.25 5.86
N ASN A 61 15.76 0.53 4.83
CA ASN A 61 15.21 1.87 4.61
C ASN A 61 14.86 2.17 3.15
N ASP A 62 14.99 1.13 2.31
CA ASP A 62 14.55 1.12 0.92
C ASP A 62 14.01 -0.28 0.62
N VAL A 63 12.75 -0.38 0.24
CA VAL A 63 12.02 -1.63 0.03
C VAL A 63 11.25 -1.56 -1.28
N THR A 64 11.38 -2.61 -2.07
CA THR A 64 10.51 -2.91 -3.21
C THR A 64 9.97 -4.31 -3.05
N MET A 65 8.65 -4.43 -2.96
CA MET A 65 7.92 -5.67 -2.69
C MET A 65 6.94 -5.95 -3.81
N LEU A 66 6.91 -7.21 -4.27
CA LEU A 66 5.89 -7.78 -5.15
C LEU A 66 5.06 -8.75 -4.33
N VAL A 67 3.74 -8.71 -4.45
CA VAL A 67 2.83 -9.62 -3.75
C VAL A 67 1.84 -10.28 -4.69
N GLU A 68 1.33 -11.44 -4.27
CA GLU A 68 0.19 -12.14 -4.89
C GLU A 68 -0.94 -12.25 -3.85
N PHE A 69 -2.17 -11.97 -4.28
CA PHE A 69 -3.38 -12.13 -3.49
C PHE A 69 -4.05 -13.47 -3.78
N ALA A 70 -4.93 -13.93 -2.87
CA ALA A 70 -5.60 -15.24 -2.99
C ALA A 70 -6.48 -15.38 -4.24
N ASN A 71 -6.95 -14.29 -4.82
CA ASN A 71 -7.72 -14.25 -6.07
C ASN A 71 -6.85 -14.21 -7.34
N GLY A 72 -5.52 -14.26 -7.20
CA GLY A 72 -4.57 -14.20 -8.31
C GLY A 72 -4.17 -12.77 -8.73
N ALA A 73 -4.74 -11.73 -8.13
CA ALA A 73 -4.28 -10.37 -8.34
C ALA A 73 -2.84 -10.19 -7.81
N THR A 74 -2.11 -9.24 -8.38
CA THR A 74 -0.76 -8.91 -7.96
C THR A 74 -0.68 -7.45 -7.53
N GLY A 75 0.30 -7.13 -6.68
CA GLY A 75 0.53 -5.76 -6.26
C GLY A 75 2.01 -5.49 -6.02
N THR A 76 2.37 -4.22 -6.07
CA THR A 76 3.71 -3.74 -5.74
C THR A 76 3.64 -2.72 -4.62
N PHE A 77 4.59 -2.79 -3.70
CA PHE A 77 4.76 -1.81 -2.64
C PHE A 77 6.20 -1.30 -2.64
N THR A 78 6.36 0.00 -2.73
CA THR A 78 7.69 0.63 -2.66
C THR A 78 7.70 1.70 -1.57
N THR A 79 8.75 1.72 -0.77
CA THR A 79 8.93 2.74 0.26
C THR A 79 10.41 2.98 0.53
N CYS A 80 10.75 4.22 0.83
CA CYS A 80 12.10 4.55 1.29
C CYS A 80 12.11 5.75 2.23
N THR A 81 13.23 5.95 2.94
CA THR A 81 13.41 7.12 3.82
C THR A 81 14.44 8.11 3.29
N HIS A 82 15.02 7.88 2.13
CA HIS A 82 16.08 8.72 1.56
C HIS A 82 15.59 9.67 0.44
N ASP A 83 14.35 9.52 -0.03
CA ASP A 83 13.77 10.44 -1.01
C ASP A 83 13.23 11.70 -0.31
N ALA A 84 13.89 12.84 -0.57
CA ALA A 84 13.54 14.11 0.06
C ALA A 84 12.30 14.78 -0.55
N ILE A 85 11.92 14.40 -1.78
CA ILE A 85 10.69 14.89 -2.43
C ILE A 85 9.51 14.06 -1.95
N GLY A 86 9.68 12.74 -1.96
CA GLY A 86 8.68 11.77 -1.58
C GLY A 86 7.57 11.60 -2.62
N THR A 87 6.92 10.45 -2.55
CA THR A 87 5.69 10.16 -3.30
C THR A 87 4.79 9.36 -2.36
N ASP A 88 3.55 9.81 -2.18
CA ASP A 88 2.50 9.05 -1.50
C ASP A 88 1.38 8.84 -2.51
N ARG A 89 1.33 7.63 -3.10
CA ARG A 89 0.41 7.28 -4.17
C ARG A 89 -0.03 5.83 -4.06
N LEU A 90 -1.32 5.60 -4.14
CA LEU A 90 -1.93 4.29 -4.27
C LEU A 90 -2.71 4.24 -5.59
N GLU A 91 -2.47 3.21 -6.39
CA GLU A 91 -3.25 2.91 -7.59
C GLU A 91 -3.83 1.51 -7.48
N ILE A 92 -5.11 1.37 -7.83
CA ILE A 92 -5.81 0.09 -7.84
C ILE A 92 -6.52 -0.04 -9.17
N ASP A 93 -6.11 -1.00 -9.99
CA ASP A 93 -6.79 -1.38 -11.21
C ASP A 93 -7.88 -2.42 -10.88
N LEU A 94 -9.08 -2.20 -11.37
CA LEU A 94 -10.28 -3.00 -11.13
C LEU A 94 -10.93 -3.35 -12.46
N ASP A 95 -11.74 -4.41 -12.50
CA ASP A 95 -12.46 -4.82 -13.71
C ASP A 95 -13.35 -3.71 -14.27
N GLY A 96 -13.92 -2.89 -13.42
CA GLY A 96 -14.82 -1.79 -13.81
C GLY A 96 -14.20 -0.40 -13.81
N GLY A 97 -12.86 -0.27 -13.62
CA GLY A 97 -12.22 1.04 -13.59
C GLY A 97 -10.91 1.09 -12.81
N LYS A 98 -10.60 2.27 -12.29
CA LYS A 98 -9.36 2.52 -11.57
C LYS A 98 -9.57 3.48 -10.40
N ILE A 99 -8.87 3.26 -9.31
CA ILE A 99 -8.76 4.21 -8.21
C ILE A 99 -7.32 4.71 -8.12
N VAL A 100 -7.16 6.01 -7.98
CA VAL A 100 -5.86 6.65 -7.72
C VAL A 100 -6.00 7.56 -6.52
N VAL A 101 -5.14 7.36 -5.52
CA VAL A 101 -5.09 8.22 -4.35
C VAL A 101 -3.73 8.90 -4.30
N ASP A 102 -3.72 10.22 -4.27
CA ASP A 102 -2.51 11.03 -4.21
C ASP A 102 -2.40 11.75 -2.86
N ASN A 103 -1.22 11.64 -2.26
CA ASN A 103 -0.83 12.30 -1.00
C ASN A 103 -1.77 12.01 0.17
N SER A 104 -2.42 10.84 0.19
CA SER A 104 -3.45 10.47 1.17
C SER A 104 -4.56 11.53 1.32
N LYS A 105 -4.78 12.32 0.27
CA LYS A 105 -5.66 13.49 0.29
C LYS A 105 -6.71 13.48 -0.80
N THR A 106 -6.31 13.23 -2.03
CA THR A 106 -7.22 13.28 -3.18
C THR A 106 -7.39 11.89 -3.75
N ALA A 107 -8.62 11.42 -3.86
CA ALA A 107 -8.95 10.16 -4.53
C ALA A 107 -9.67 10.46 -5.86
N HIS A 108 -9.15 9.91 -6.94
CA HIS A 108 -9.77 9.89 -8.26
C HIS A 108 -10.31 8.48 -8.51
N VAL A 109 -11.60 8.38 -8.77
CA VAL A 109 -12.28 7.11 -9.09
C VAL A 109 -12.75 7.17 -10.53
N TYR A 110 -12.22 6.28 -11.34
CA TYR A 110 -12.54 6.14 -12.75
C TYR A 110 -13.45 4.95 -12.95
N HIS A 111 -14.60 5.14 -13.57
CA HIS A 111 -15.53 4.06 -13.93
C HIS A 111 -15.53 3.87 -15.43
N TYR A 112 -15.26 2.66 -15.90
CA TYR A 112 -15.33 2.36 -17.33
C TYR A 112 -16.77 2.49 -17.84
N ILE A 113 -16.92 3.06 -19.03
CA ILE A 113 -18.21 3.21 -19.71
C ILE A 113 -18.12 2.73 -21.16
N ASP A 114 -19.21 2.20 -21.65
CA ASP A 114 -19.40 1.87 -23.06
C ASP A 114 -19.62 3.14 -23.92
N LYS A 115 -19.87 2.96 -25.21
CA LYS A 115 -20.11 4.05 -26.17
C LYS A 115 -21.40 4.80 -25.91
N GLU A 116 -22.35 4.17 -25.25
CA GLU A 116 -23.65 4.72 -24.85
C GLU A 116 -23.56 5.43 -23.48
N GLY A 117 -22.43 5.31 -22.76
CA GLY A 117 -22.20 5.90 -21.45
C GLY A 117 -22.68 5.03 -20.30
N ASN A 118 -22.97 3.74 -20.50
CA ASN A 118 -23.35 2.83 -19.44
C ASN A 118 -22.09 2.23 -18.78
N PRO A 119 -22.12 1.94 -17.46
CA PRO A 119 -21.01 1.26 -16.78
C PRO A 119 -20.69 -0.09 -17.47
N CYS A 120 -19.42 -0.37 -17.66
CA CYS A 120 -18.93 -1.61 -18.25
C CYS A 120 -17.64 -2.11 -17.55
N THR A 121 -17.09 -3.23 -18.03
CA THR A 121 -15.85 -3.80 -17.54
C THR A 121 -14.76 -3.72 -18.60
N GLU A 122 -13.51 -3.98 -18.20
CA GLU A 122 -12.38 -4.10 -19.12
C GLU A 122 -12.62 -5.21 -20.16
N ASP A 123 -13.12 -6.36 -19.74
CA ASP A 123 -13.47 -7.45 -20.65
C ASP A 123 -14.47 -7.00 -21.73
N TYR A 124 -15.50 -6.24 -21.34
CA TYR A 124 -16.45 -5.68 -22.29
C TYR A 124 -15.76 -4.74 -23.30
N LEU A 125 -14.90 -3.85 -22.84
CA LEU A 125 -14.15 -2.95 -23.70
C LEU A 125 -13.23 -3.73 -24.67
N ASN A 126 -12.52 -4.74 -24.17
CA ASN A 126 -11.66 -5.60 -24.97
C ASN A 126 -12.43 -6.34 -26.08
N GLU A 127 -13.63 -6.81 -25.81
CA GLU A 127 -14.48 -7.51 -26.80
C GLU A 127 -15.13 -6.59 -27.83
N HIS A 128 -15.44 -5.33 -27.46
CA HIS A 128 -16.28 -4.43 -28.26
C HIS A 128 -15.54 -3.22 -28.85
N MET A 129 -14.25 -3.03 -28.52
CA MET A 129 -13.44 -1.95 -29.05
C MET A 129 -12.52 -2.41 -30.18
N SER A 130 -12.59 -1.77 -31.32
CA SER A 130 -11.66 -2.00 -32.43
C SER A 130 -10.34 -1.24 -32.23
N MET A 131 -9.26 -1.72 -32.83
CA MET A 131 -7.95 -1.02 -32.83
C MET A 131 -8.03 0.40 -33.40
N MET A 132 -8.94 0.67 -34.33
CA MET A 132 -9.15 2.01 -34.89
C MET A 132 -9.74 2.96 -33.86
N GLU A 133 -10.71 2.49 -33.07
CA GLU A 133 -11.32 3.26 -31.98
C GLU A 133 -10.30 3.56 -30.88
N VAL A 134 -9.50 2.58 -30.49
CA VAL A 134 -8.39 2.76 -29.54
C VAL A 134 -7.41 3.80 -30.06
N ALA A 135 -7.01 3.75 -31.33
CA ALA A 135 -6.11 4.71 -31.93
C ALA A 135 -6.69 6.15 -31.96
N MET A 136 -7.99 6.30 -32.20
CA MET A 136 -8.67 7.58 -32.13
C MET A 136 -8.68 8.17 -30.71
N LEU A 137 -8.92 7.35 -29.71
CA LEU A 137 -8.92 7.75 -28.30
C LEU A 137 -7.52 8.19 -27.84
N THR A 138 -6.48 7.43 -28.20
CA THR A 138 -5.09 7.70 -27.79
C THR A 138 -4.44 8.86 -28.56
N SER A 139 -4.89 9.16 -29.79
CA SER A 139 -4.32 10.25 -30.60
C SER A 139 -4.79 11.66 -30.20
N GLY A 140 -5.69 11.77 -29.23
CA GLY A 140 -6.27 13.04 -28.79
C GLY A 140 -7.17 13.74 -29.85
N ASN A 141 -7.36 13.11 -31.01
CA ASN A 141 -8.19 13.63 -32.11
C ASN A 141 -9.65 13.17 -32.04
N GLY A 142 -9.98 12.30 -31.07
CA GLY A 142 -11.34 11.85 -30.82
C GLY A 142 -12.10 12.91 -30.01
N ALA A 143 -12.77 13.80 -30.70
CA ALA A 143 -13.71 14.70 -30.04
C ALA A 143 -14.85 13.86 -29.44
N GLY A 144 -14.78 13.58 -28.13
CA GLY A 144 -15.95 13.31 -27.33
C GLY A 144 -16.16 11.92 -26.73
N SER A 145 -15.42 10.87 -27.06
CA SER A 145 -15.67 9.57 -26.42
C SER A 145 -14.63 9.29 -25.34
N LYS A 146 -14.97 9.57 -24.09
CA LYS A 146 -14.23 9.03 -22.94
C LYS A 146 -14.67 7.60 -22.73
N LEU A 147 -13.74 6.69 -22.40
CA LEU A 147 -14.03 5.32 -21.98
C LEU A 147 -14.28 5.21 -20.48
N TYR A 148 -14.32 6.33 -19.78
CA TYR A 148 -14.52 6.39 -18.35
C TYR A 148 -15.19 7.68 -17.92
N THR A 149 -15.89 7.62 -16.81
CA THR A 149 -16.24 8.80 -16.01
C THR A 149 -15.25 8.94 -14.87
N GLU A 150 -15.12 10.12 -14.31
CA GLU A 150 -14.23 10.41 -13.20
C GLU A 150 -15.01 11.10 -12.08
N GLU A 151 -14.83 10.61 -10.87
CA GLU A 151 -15.26 11.26 -9.64
C GLU A 151 -14.03 11.60 -8.81
N THR A 152 -14.01 12.78 -8.20
CA THR A 152 -12.90 13.23 -7.35
C THR A 152 -13.40 13.47 -5.93
N PHE A 153 -12.69 12.90 -4.97
CA PHE A 153 -12.97 13.05 -3.54
C PHE A 153 -11.76 13.71 -2.87
N GLU A 154 -12.02 14.76 -2.10
CA GLU A 154 -11.00 15.49 -1.35
C GLU A 154 -11.16 15.25 0.14
N ASN A 155 -10.09 14.86 0.80
CA ASN A 155 -10.05 14.85 2.25
C ASN A 155 -9.71 16.27 2.76
N ASN A 156 -10.68 16.91 3.37
CA ASN A 156 -10.55 18.26 3.95
C ASN A 156 -10.44 18.24 5.47
N ASP A 157 -10.29 17.06 6.08
CA ASP A 157 -10.13 16.94 7.53
C ASP A 157 -8.79 17.54 7.98
N GLY A 158 -8.83 18.24 9.13
CA GLY A 158 -7.63 18.79 9.74
C GLY A 158 -6.69 17.72 10.26
N TRP A 159 -5.41 18.06 10.37
CA TRP A 159 -4.41 17.16 10.95
C TRP A 159 -4.83 16.67 12.34
N GLY A 160 -4.76 15.35 12.55
CA GLY A 160 -5.13 14.71 13.83
C GLY A 160 -6.59 14.32 13.95
N PHE A 161 -7.47 14.67 13.00
CA PHE A 161 -8.89 14.29 13.04
C PHE A 161 -9.05 12.75 13.10
N GLN A 162 -8.28 12.01 12.32
CA GLN A 162 -8.27 10.55 12.31
C GLN A 162 -7.95 9.95 13.69
N HIS A 163 -7.01 10.53 14.44
CA HIS A 163 -6.68 10.08 15.79
C HIS A 163 -7.86 10.32 16.75
N THR A 164 -8.51 11.48 16.65
CA THR A 164 -9.69 11.79 17.45
C THR A 164 -10.83 10.79 17.18
N THR A 165 -11.06 10.45 15.90
CA THR A 165 -12.09 9.49 15.49
C THR A 165 -11.81 8.10 16.08
N VAL A 166 -10.57 7.59 16.01
CA VAL A 166 -10.21 6.30 16.59
C VAL A 166 -10.39 6.30 18.11
N MET A 167 -9.97 7.36 18.80
CA MET A 167 -10.16 7.48 20.26
C MET A 167 -11.63 7.55 20.66
N GLN A 168 -12.44 8.27 19.94
CA GLN A 168 -13.89 8.34 20.17
C GLN A 168 -14.56 6.99 19.93
N ASN A 169 -14.20 6.28 18.87
CA ASN A 169 -14.70 4.95 18.59
C ASN A 169 -14.29 3.95 19.69
N PHE A 170 -13.05 4.00 20.17
CA PHE A 170 -12.60 3.16 21.28
C PHE A 170 -13.36 3.45 22.57
N ALA A 171 -13.58 4.72 22.91
CA ALA A 171 -14.41 5.09 24.05
C ALA A 171 -15.87 4.62 23.90
N ALA A 172 -16.46 4.75 22.72
CA ALA A 172 -17.80 4.24 22.43
C ALA A 172 -17.87 2.71 22.54
N HIS A 173 -16.86 2.00 22.09
CA HIS A 173 -16.75 0.55 22.27
C HIS A 173 -16.82 0.15 23.77
N ILE A 174 -16.04 0.82 24.61
CA ILE A 174 -16.02 0.55 26.06
C ILE A 174 -17.40 0.83 26.70
N LEU A 175 -18.05 1.92 26.28
CA LEU A 175 -19.29 2.37 26.92
C LEU A 175 -20.53 1.63 26.40
N THR A 176 -20.56 1.22 25.14
CA THR A 176 -21.77 0.73 24.48
C THR A 176 -21.61 -0.62 23.78
N GLY A 177 -20.38 -1.17 23.69
CA GLY A 177 -20.10 -2.38 22.94
C GLY A 177 -20.14 -2.18 21.41
N SER A 178 -20.06 -0.94 20.91
CA SER A 178 -20.02 -0.66 19.47
C SER A 178 -18.79 -1.31 18.82
N PRO A 179 -18.84 -1.73 17.55
CA PRO A 179 -17.68 -2.33 16.87
C PRO A 179 -16.47 -1.38 16.88
N LEU A 180 -15.27 -1.95 17.04
CA LEU A 180 -14.01 -1.21 16.86
C LEU A 180 -13.78 -0.92 15.39
N LEU A 181 -13.34 0.28 15.08
CA LEU A 181 -12.90 0.69 13.75
C LEU A 181 -11.53 0.08 13.41
N ALA A 182 -10.67 -0.02 14.42
CA ALA A 182 -9.33 -0.59 14.31
C ALA A 182 -9.08 -1.49 15.53
N PRO A 183 -9.51 -2.77 15.49
CA PRO A 183 -9.21 -3.74 16.54
C PRO A 183 -7.72 -4.03 16.61
N GLY A 184 -7.20 -4.27 17.81
CA GLY A 184 -5.76 -4.50 18.03
C GLY A 184 -5.22 -5.73 17.28
N GLU A 185 -6.09 -6.72 17.05
CA GLU A 185 -5.78 -7.95 16.33
C GLU A 185 -5.38 -7.69 14.87
N ASP A 186 -5.92 -6.65 14.23
CA ASP A 186 -5.61 -6.32 12.84
C ASP A 186 -4.15 -5.86 12.67
N GLY A 187 -3.54 -5.33 13.73
CA GLY A 187 -2.14 -4.90 13.71
C GLY A 187 -1.14 -6.02 13.37
N ILE A 188 -1.51 -7.29 13.62
CA ILE A 188 -0.64 -8.44 13.26
C ILE A 188 -0.41 -8.55 11.76
N ASN A 189 -1.37 -8.10 10.93
CA ASN A 189 -1.27 -8.22 9.48
C ASN A 189 -0.10 -7.38 8.92
N GLY A 190 0.07 -6.16 9.44
CA GLY A 190 1.20 -5.31 9.06
C GLY A 190 2.55 -5.90 9.47
N VAL A 191 2.63 -6.48 10.68
CA VAL A 191 3.83 -7.16 11.17
C VAL A 191 4.15 -8.39 10.34
N ASN A 192 3.15 -9.22 10.02
CA ASN A 192 3.34 -10.41 9.19
C ASN A 192 3.87 -10.05 7.81
N LEU A 193 3.30 -9.04 7.16
CA LEU A 193 3.75 -8.61 5.84
C LEU A 193 5.17 -8.04 5.88
N ALA A 194 5.52 -7.27 6.91
CA ALA A 194 6.89 -6.77 7.10
C ALA A 194 7.88 -7.93 7.30
N ASN A 195 7.57 -8.91 8.15
CA ASN A 195 8.41 -10.08 8.38
C ASN A 195 8.55 -10.95 7.13
N SER A 196 7.47 -11.16 6.38
CA SER A 196 7.51 -11.90 5.10
C SER A 196 8.37 -11.18 4.07
N SER A 197 8.31 -9.85 4.00
CA SER A 197 9.19 -9.04 3.15
C SER A 197 10.67 -9.19 3.55
N GLN A 198 10.97 -9.13 4.84
CA GLN A 198 12.33 -9.30 5.35
C GLN A 198 12.87 -10.69 5.05
N LEU A 199 12.11 -11.75 5.36
CA LEU A 199 12.51 -13.13 5.06
C LEU A 199 12.75 -13.35 3.56
N SER A 200 11.86 -12.85 2.71
CA SER A 200 12.03 -12.92 1.26
C SER A 200 13.31 -12.23 0.80
N ALA A 201 13.62 -11.07 1.34
CA ALA A 201 14.82 -10.31 0.99
C ALA A 201 16.11 -11.01 1.44
N TRP A 202 16.12 -11.64 2.62
CA TRP A 202 17.28 -12.38 3.15
C TRP A 202 17.53 -13.66 2.37
N THR A 203 16.48 -14.42 2.07
CA THR A 203 16.58 -15.71 1.36
C THR A 203 16.63 -15.58 -0.16
N GLY A 204 16.27 -14.43 -0.73
CA GLY A 204 16.23 -14.17 -2.17
C GLY A 204 15.15 -14.97 -2.91
N ARG A 205 14.10 -15.41 -2.22
CA ARG A 205 13.00 -16.21 -2.79
C ARG A 205 11.62 -15.67 -2.39
N GLU A 206 10.60 -16.11 -3.11
CA GLU A 206 9.20 -15.92 -2.73
C GLU A 206 8.90 -16.68 -1.42
N VAL A 207 8.15 -16.06 -0.53
CA VAL A 207 7.70 -16.65 0.74
C VAL A 207 6.19 -16.49 0.90
N SER A 208 5.59 -17.34 1.73
CA SER A 208 4.19 -17.18 2.14
C SER A 208 4.01 -15.98 3.07
N ASN A 209 2.80 -15.44 3.13
CA ASN A 209 2.41 -14.44 4.11
C ASN A 209 1.17 -14.95 4.90
N PRO A 210 1.27 -15.13 6.23
CA PRO A 210 2.46 -14.93 7.05
C PRO A 210 3.58 -15.93 6.71
N CYS A 211 4.83 -15.52 6.91
CA CYS A 211 5.99 -16.39 6.75
C CYS A 211 6.10 -17.37 7.93
N ASP A 212 6.90 -18.43 7.75
CA ASP A 212 7.22 -19.37 8.82
C ASP A 212 8.02 -18.67 9.92
N PRO A 213 7.55 -18.63 11.18
CA PRO A 213 8.22 -17.92 12.25
C PRO A 213 9.55 -18.58 12.67
N GLU A 214 9.71 -19.90 12.51
CA GLU A 214 10.96 -20.58 12.84
C GLU A 214 12.03 -20.27 11.79
N GLU A 215 11.67 -20.26 10.53
CA GLU A 215 12.55 -19.83 9.45
C GLU A 215 12.95 -18.35 9.60
N TYR A 216 11.98 -17.47 9.88
CA TYR A 216 12.27 -16.06 10.13
C TYR A 216 13.26 -15.88 11.29
N ALA A 217 13.06 -16.59 12.40
CA ALA A 217 13.94 -16.52 13.56
C ALA A 217 15.36 -17.06 13.28
N ALA A 218 15.48 -18.07 12.40
CA ALA A 218 16.77 -18.63 11.99
C ALA A 218 17.58 -17.63 11.15
N GLU A 219 16.94 -16.91 10.23
CA GLU A 219 17.60 -15.92 9.38
C GLU A 219 17.91 -14.60 10.11
N LEU A 220 17.17 -14.27 11.17
CA LEU A 220 17.40 -13.10 12.00
C LEU A 220 18.66 -13.21 12.88
N ASN A 221 19.11 -14.43 13.25
CA ASN A 221 20.26 -14.70 14.14
C ASN A 221 21.57 -14.88 13.35
#